data_6f3cc4f5d9f246eb352334f0b06f3c42
#
_entry.id   6f3cc4f5d9f246eb352334f0b06f3c42
#
_cell.length_a   1.000
_cell.length_b   1.000
_cell.length_c   1.000
_cell.angle_alpha   90.00
_cell.angle_beta   90.00
_cell.angle_gamma   90.00
#
_symmetry.space_group_name_H-M   'P 1'
#
loop_
_entity.id
_entity.type
_entity.pdbx_description
1 polymer ?
#
loop_
_entity_poly.entity_id
_entity_poly.type
_entity_poly.pdbx_seq_one_letter_code
_entity_poly.pdbx_strand_id
1 'polypeptide(L)'
;MKKIFLMLASALIVVSAFAQEKTVTVGGAAMYPSKNIIENAVNSKVHTTLVAAVKAAGLVETLQGAGPFTVFAPTNAAFGKLPKGTVETLVKPENKSTLTSILTYHVIAGKFNAKDIFKLIKKGKGKAEIKTVQGGILTASLQGKKLVLTDAKGGKSYVTIADVNQSNGVIHVIDTVVLPG
;
A
#
# COMPACT_ATOMS: atom_id res chain seq x y z
N MET A 1 -41.43 7.27 -64.54
CA MET A 1 -41.17 7.97 -63.21
C MET A 1 -40.65 6.94 -62.24
N LYS A 2 -39.31 6.85 -62.11
CA LYS A 2 -38.61 5.91 -61.21
C LYS A 2 -38.29 6.63 -59.95
N LYS A 3 -38.91 6.25 -58.80
CA LYS A 3 -38.61 6.79 -57.46
C LYS A 3 -37.41 6.03 -56.90
N ILE A 4 -36.26 6.70 -56.76
CA ILE A 4 -35.07 6.18 -56.09
C ILE A 4 -35.27 6.42 -54.61
N PHE A 5 -35.38 5.32 -53.83
CA PHE A 5 -35.40 5.34 -52.38
C PHE A 5 -33.94 5.35 -51.90
N LEU A 6 -33.47 6.47 -51.37
CA LEU A 6 -32.14 6.59 -50.76
C LEU A 6 -32.26 6.13 -49.30
N MET A 7 -31.81 4.90 -48.99
CA MET A 7 -31.67 4.43 -47.60
C MET A 7 -30.43 5.07 -46.99
N LEU A 8 -30.65 5.97 -46.06
CA LEU A 8 -29.59 6.53 -45.21
C LEU A 8 -29.31 5.54 -44.08
N ALA A 9 -28.24 4.77 -44.20
CA ALA A 9 -27.76 3.90 -43.13
C ALA A 9 -27.03 4.76 -42.07
N SER A 10 -27.69 5.07 -40.96
CA SER A 10 -27.09 5.72 -39.79
C SER A 10 -26.23 4.71 -39.06
N ALA A 11 -24.92 4.74 -39.29
CA ALA A 11 -23.95 4.02 -38.46
C ALA A 11 -23.88 4.63 -37.06
N LEU A 12 -24.48 3.97 -36.07
CA LEU A 12 -24.34 4.34 -34.66
C LEU A 12 -22.91 3.96 -34.21
N ILE A 13 -22.03 4.94 -34.16
CA ILE A 13 -20.71 4.75 -33.55
C ILE A 13 -20.92 4.76 -32.04
N VAL A 14 -20.95 3.59 -31.42
CA VAL A 14 -20.90 3.43 -29.96
C VAL A 14 -19.50 3.75 -29.51
N VAL A 15 -19.24 4.99 -29.11
CA VAL A 15 -18.01 5.38 -28.44
C VAL A 15 -18.09 4.82 -27.02
N SER A 16 -17.47 3.67 -26.79
CA SER A 16 -17.24 3.15 -25.44
C SER A 16 -16.30 4.10 -24.72
N ALA A 17 -16.84 4.96 -23.87
CA ALA A 17 -16.05 5.76 -22.95
C ALA A 17 -15.40 4.82 -21.93
N PHE A 18 -14.16 4.40 -22.18
CA PHE A 18 -13.35 3.76 -21.16
C PHE A 18 -13.13 4.81 -20.04
N ALA A 19 -13.81 4.63 -18.93
CA ALA A 19 -13.55 5.42 -17.73
C ALA A 19 -12.08 5.19 -17.34
N GLN A 20 -11.24 6.21 -17.50
CA GLN A 20 -9.83 6.16 -17.13
C GLN A 20 -9.73 5.94 -15.62
N GLU A 21 -9.14 4.82 -15.19
CA GLU A 21 -8.93 4.54 -13.77
C GLU A 21 -8.09 5.65 -13.12
N LYS A 22 -8.56 6.13 -11.97
CA LYS A 22 -7.82 7.12 -11.19
C LYS A 22 -6.60 6.46 -10.55
N THR A 23 -5.45 6.59 -11.19
CA THR A 23 -4.17 6.06 -10.70
C THR A 23 -3.45 7.04 -9.78
N VAL A 24 -2.59 6.51 -8.90
CA VAL A 24 -1.64 7.28 -8.11
C VAL A 24 -0.24 6.87 -8.55
N THR A 25 0.63 7.83 -8.87
CA THR A 25 2.00 7.53 -9.25
C THR A 25 2.88 7.34 -8.01
N VAL A 26 3.56 6.19 -7.92
CA VAL A 26 4.48 5.87 -6.83
C VAL A 26 5.78 5.32 -7.41
N GLY A 27 6.89 5.99 -7.12
CA GLY A 27 8.21 5.59 -7.64
C GLY A 27 8.30 5.54 -9.16
N GLY A 28 7.59 6.45 -9.84
CA GLY A 28 7.56 6.55 -11.31
C GLY A 28 6.64 5.54 -11.99
N ALA A 29 5.91 4.70 -11.24
CA ALA A 29 4.93 3.76 -11.77
C ALA A 29 3.50 4.17 -11.39
N ALA A 30 2.57 4.07 -12.34
CA ALA A 30 1.15 4.23 -12.07
C ALA A 30 0.64 3.01 -11.31
N MET A 31 -0.04 3.24 -10.18
CA MET A 31 -0.71 2.21 -9.38
C MET A 31 -2.19 2.16 -9.76
N TYR A 32 -2.64 1.00 -10.21
CA TYR A 32 -3.99 0.80 -10.73
C TYR A 32 -4.90 0.20 -9.66
N PRO A 33 -6.06 0.82 -9.37
CA PRO A 33 -7.04 0.26 -8.42
C PRO A 33 -7.56 -1.13 -8.80
N SER A 34 -7.52 -1.50 -10.08
CA SER A 34 -7.89 -2.82 -10.60
C SER A 34 -6.86 -3.91 -10.31
N LYS A 35 -5.61 -3.54 -9.98
CA LYS A 35 -4.53 -4.48 -9.65
C LYS A 35 -4.39 -4.67 -8.14
N ASN A 36 -3.90 -5.85 -7.72
CA ASN A 36 -3.64 -6.11 -6.32
C ASN A 36 -2.34 -5.44 -5.83
N ILE A 37 -2.10 -5.49 -4.51
CA ILE A 37 -0.96 -4.85 -3.84
C ILE A 37 0.38 -5.28 -4.45
N ILE A 38 0.57 -6.56 -4.72
CA ILE A 38 1.83 -7.09 -5.27
C ILE A 38 2.01 -6.71 -6.73
N GLU A 39 0.96 -6.85 -7.56
CA GLU A 39 1.00 -6.48 -8.99
C GLU A 39 1.37 -5.02 -9.23
N ASN A 40 0.98 -4.14 -8.33
CA ASN A 40 1.36 -2.75 -8.38
C ASN A 40 2.77 -2.51 -7.77
N ALA A 41 3.05 -3.07 -6.60
CA ALA A 41 4.32 -2.84 -5.89
C ALA A 41 5.56 -3.25 -6.70
N VAL A 42 5.47 -4.34 -7.49
CA VAL A 42 6.61 -4.81 -8.31
C VAL A 42 7.04 -3.82 -9.40
N ASN A 43 6.17 -2.91 -9.80
CA ASN A 43 6.45 -1.88 -10.81
C ASN A 43 7.08 -0.61 -10.21
N SER A 44 7.04 -0.47 -8.88
CA SER A 44 7.53 0.73 -8.19
C SER A 44 9.04 0.67 -7.98
N LYS A 45 9.77 1.59 -8.59
CA LYS A 45 11.24 1.68 -8.43
C LYS A 45 11.69 2.02 -7.01
N VAL A 46 10.80 2.56 -6.18
CA VAL A 46 11.11 2.92 -4.78
C VAL A 46 10.71 1.84 -3.76
N HIS A 47 10.16 0.70 -4.21
CA HIS A 47 9.76 -0.41 -3.33
C HIS A 47 10.46 -1.74 -3.67
N THR A 48 11.56 -1.70 -4.41
CA THR A 48 12.30 -2.91 -4.82
C THR A 48 12.80 -3.72 -3.63
N THR A 49 13.27 -3.05 -2.57
CA THR A 49 13.71 -3.71 -1.32
C THR A 49 12.52 -4.36 -0.60
N LEU A 50 11.37 -3.68 -0.51
CA LEU A 50 10.16 -4.24 0.08
C LEU A 50 9.69 -5.49 -0.67
N VAL A 51 9.65 -5.44 -1.99
CA VAL A 51 9.25 -6.58 -2.83
C VAL A 51 10.20 -7.77 -2.64
N ALA A 52 11.51 -7.53 -2.57
CA ALA A 52 12.49 -8.58 -2.27
C ALA A 52 12.28 -9.18 -0.88
N ALA A 53 12.02 -8.35 0.13
CA ALA A 53 11.73 -8.79 1.49
C ALA A 53 10.44 -9.64 1.57
N VAL A 54 9.36 -9.20 0.90
CA VAL A 54 8.09 -9.94 0.84
C VAL A 54 8.27 -11.31 0.18
N LYS A 55 9.07 -11.40 -0.89
CA LYS A 55 9.42 -12.67 -1.55
C LYS A 55 10.22 -13.57 -0.61
N ALA A 56 11.26 -13.05 0.05
CA ALA A 56 12.09 -13.81 0.99
C ALA A 56 11.28 -14.35 2.20
N ALA A 57 10.31 -13.57 2.68
CA ALA A 57 9.40 -13.98 3.74
C ALA A 57 8.34 -15.00 3.28
N GLY A 58 8.12 -15.18 1.98
CA GLY A 58 7.06 -16.05 1.43
C GLY A 58 5.65 -15.47 1.58
N LEU A 59 5.53 -14.13 1.66
CA LEU A 59 4.25 -13.44 1.89
C LEU A 59 3.55 -12.99 0.59
N VAL A 60 4.09 -13.33 -0.58
CA VAL A 60 3.55 -12.91 -1.88
C VAL A 60 2.10 -13.37 -2.04
N GLU A 61 1.82 -14.65 -1.87
CA GLU A 61 0.48 -15.22 -2.01
C GLU A 61 -0.51 -14.64 -0.99
N THR A 62 -0.04 -14.44 0.26
CA THR A 62 -0.86 -13.82 1.31
C THR A 62 -1.30 -12.41 0.92
N LEU A 63 -0.39 -11.59 0.40
CA LEU A 63 -0.68 -10.21 0.00
C LEU A 63 -1.36 -10.10 -1.38
N GLN A 64 -1.39 -11.15 -2.17
CA GLN A 64 -2.22 -11.29 -3.38
C GLN A 64 -3.63 -11.78 -3.07
N GLY A 65 -3.86 -12.33 -1.88
CA GLY A 65 -5.16 -12.83 -1.45
C GLY A 65 -6.26 -11.76 -1.43
N ALA A 66 -7.49 -12.21 -1.16
CA ALA A 66 -8.70 -11.40 -1.31
C ALA A 66 -8.76 -10.15 -0.40
N GLY A 67 -7.97 -10.08 0.68
CA GLY A 67 -7.97 -8.93 1.59
C GLY A 67 -9.31 -8.73 2.31
N PRO A 68 -9.73 -7.49 2.60
CA PRO A 68 -8.98 -6.25 2.35
C PRO A 68 -7.80 -6.04 3.31
N PHE A 69 -6.74 -5.42 2.80
CA PHE A 69 -5.55 -5.08 3.58
C PHE A 69 -5.26 -3.58 3.55
N THR A 70 -4.66 -3.06 4.62
CA THR A 70 -3.97 -1.78 4.63
C THR A 70 -2.50 -2.04 4.83
N VAL A 71 -1.67 -1.62 3.88
CA VAL A 71 -0.22 -1.84 3.91
C VAL A 71 0.50 -0.52 4.04
N PHE A 72 1.30 -0.37 5.09
CA PHE A 72 2.25 0.72 5.22
C PHE A 72 3.55 0.30 4.53
N ALA A 73 3.78 0.82 3.33
CA ALA A 73 4.86 0.41 2.45
C ALA A 73 6.10 1.30 2.61
N PRO A 74 7.17 0.83 3.26
CA PRO A 74 8.42 1.58 3.38
C PRO A 74 9.14 1.60 2.03
N THR A 75 9.68 2.77 1.69
CA THR A 75 10.51 2.95 0.49
C THR A 75 11.91 2.37 0.66
N ASN A 76 12.66 2.22 -0.44
CA ASN A 76 14.08 1.84 -0.38
C ASN A 76 14.87 2.78 0.53
N ALA A 77 14.56 4.09 0.50
CA ALA A 77 15.17 5.08 1.40
C ALA A 77 14.81 4.83 2.87
N ALA A 78 13.60 4.35 3.16
CA ALA A 78 13.20 3.96 4.51
C ALA A 78 14.03 2.78 5.04
N PHE A 79 14.26 1.78 4.20
CA PHE A 79 15.16 0.65 4.54
C PHE A 79 16.61 1.11 4.71
N GLY A 80 17.06 2.10 3.93
CA GLY A 80 18.40 2.70 4.05
C GLY A 80 18.65 3.42 5.38
N LYS A 81 17.62 3.74 6.15
CA LYS A 81 17.74 4.32 7.52
C LYS A 81 18.06 3.26 8.57
N LEU A 82 17.85 1.97 8.27
CA LEU A 82 18.24 0.88 9.16
C LEU A 82 19.78 0.78 9.24
N PRO A 83 20.34 0.23 10.33
CA PRO A 83 21.78 -0.03 10.43
C PRO A 83 22.28 -0.83 9.21
N LYS A 84 23.50 -0.53 8.76
CA LYS A 84 24.11 -1.25 7.62
C LYS A 84 24.12 -2.75 7.87
N GLY A 85 23.80 -3.54 6.85
CA GLY A 85 23.75 -4.99 6.93
C GLY A 85 22.46 -5.56 7.53
N THR A 86 21.55 -4.72 8.06
CA THR A 86 20.29 -5.21 8.64
C THR A 86 19.40 -5.85 7.59
N VAL A 87 19.22 -5.21 6.43
CA VAL A 87 18.35 -5.73 5.36
C VAL A 87 18.92 -7.04 4.82
N GLU A 88 20.23 -7.09 4.55
CA GLU A 88 20.94 -8.27 4.05
C GLU A 88 20.84 -9.44 5.04
N THR A 89 20.86 -9.14 6.34
CA THR A 89 20.69 -10.14 7.39
C THR A 89 19.26 -10.64 7.46
N LEU A 90 18.27 -9.74 7.41
CA LEU A 90 16.86 -10.08 7.51
C LEU A 90 16.34 -10.95 6.36
N VAL A 91 16.88 -10.79 5.16
CA VAL A 91 16.44 -11.58 3.98
C VAL A 91 17.07 -12.98 3.93
N LYS A 92 17.98 -13.32 4.83
CA LYS A 92 18.55 -14.66 4.93
C LYS A 92 17.51 -15.67 5.43
N PRO A 93 17.54 -16.92 4.95
CA PRO A 93 16.59 -17.96 5.32
C PRO A 93 16.44 -18.17 6.84
N GLU A 94 17.53 -18.08 7.59
CA GLU A 94 17.57 -18.24 9.06
C GLU A 94 16.79 -17.13 9.78
N ASN A 95 16.60 -15.97 9.17
CA ASN A 95 15.88 -14.83 9.73
C ASN A 95 14.46 -14.64 9.19
N LYS A 96 13.96 -15.64 8.44
CA LYS A 96 12.63 -15.57 7.79
C LYS A 96 11.51 -15.26 8.77
N SER A 97 11.53 -15.84 9.98
CA SER A 97 10.50 -15.58 11.00
C SER A 97 10.51 -14.12 11.49
N THR A 98 11.69 -13.56 11.72
CA THR A 98 11.87 -12.16 12.11
C THR A 98 11.42 -11.22 10.99
N LEU A 99 11.81 -11.52 9.75
CA LEU A 99 11.38 -10.75 8.57
C LEU A 99 9.86 -10.78 8.41
N THR A 100 9.24 -11.97 8.55
CA THR A 100 7.79 -12.13 8.49
C THR A 100 7.10 -11.32 9.58
N SER A 101 7.61 -11.33 10.81
CA SER A 101 7.09 -10.52 11.92
C SER A 101 7.15 -9.02 11.60
N ILE A 102 8.26 -8.52 11.08
CA ILE A 102 8.40 -7.12 10.68
C ILE A 102 7.41 -6.78 9.55
N LEU A 103 7.34 -7.58 8.50
CA LEU A 103 6.46 -7.30 7.36
C LEU A 103 4.97 -7.36 7.73
N THR A 104 4.56 -8.33 8.55
CA THR A 104 3.17 -8.43 9.03
C THR A 104 2.81 -7.33 10.05
N TYR A 105 3.81 -6.73 10.71
CA TYR A 105 3.63 -5.53 11.52
C TYR A 105 3.30 -4.28 10.68
N HIS A 106 3.67 -4.26 9.39
CA HIS A 106 3.30 -3.21 8.43
C HIS A 106 1.92 -3.40 7.81
N VAL A 107 1.24 -4.52 8.10
CA VAL A 107 -0.05 -4.87 7.51
C VAL A 107 -1.16 -4.83 8.55
N ILE A 108 -2.27 -4.22 8.18
CA ILE A 108 -3.50 -4.18 8.98
C ILE A 108 -4.59 -4.93 8.21
N ALA A 109 -5.36 -5.78 8.90
CA ALA A 109 -6.55 -6.38 8.34
C ALA A 109 -7.66 -5.35 8.22
N GLY A 110 -8.21 -5.19 7.02
CA GLY A 110 -9.18 -4.16 6.70
C GLY A 110 -8.63 -3.07 5.77
N LYS A 111 -9.53 -2.35 5.11
CA LYS A 111 -9.20 -1.22 4.23
C LYS A 111 -9.43 0.09 4.97
N PHE A 112 -8.37 0.75 5.39
CA PHE A 112 -8.40 2.04 6.07
C PHE A 112 -7.75 3.10 5.20
N ASN A 113 -8.56 3.94 4.58
CA ASN A 113 -8.07 5.14 3.91
C ASN A 113 -7.63 6.19 4.95
N ALA A 114 -6.87 7.19 4.55
CA ALA A 114 -6.40 8.26 5.43
C ALA A 114 -7.55 8.91 6.21
N LYS A 115 -8.70 9.12 5.57
CA LYS A 115 -9.91 9.66 6.20
C LYS A 115 -10.42 8.77 7.34
N ASP A 116 -10.33 7.45 7.20
CA ASP A 116 -10.78 6.52 8.24
C ASP A 116 -9.81 6.50 9.41
N ILE A 117 -8.50 6.52 9.13
CA ILE A 117 -7.47 6.67 10.16
C ILE A 117 -7.64 8.00 10.91
N PHE A 118 -7.93 9.11 10.20
CA PHE A 118 -8.18 10.41 10.85
C PHE A 118 -9.41 10.38 11.76
N LYS A 119 -10.49 9.68 11.38
CA LYS A 119 -11.66 9.49 12.26
C LYS A 119 -11.27 8.72 13.52
N LEU A 120 -10.47 7.65 13.40
CA LEU A 120 -9.98 6.89 14.55
C LEU A 120 -9.10 7.76 15.46
N ILE A 121 -8.19 8.56 14.91
CA ILE A 121 -7.35 9.49 15.67
C ILE A 121 -8.22 10.52 16.42
N LYS A 122 -9.24 11.08 15.74
CA LYS A 122 -10.17 12.03 16.37
C LYS A 122 -10.96 11.37 17.51
N LYS A 123 -11.48 10.16 17.30
CA LYS A 123 -12.20 9.38 18.32
C LYS A 123 -11.29 9.04 19.51
N GLY A 124 -10.03 8.75 19.26
CA GLY A 124 -9.01 8.45 20.27
C GLY A 124 -8.31 9.68 20.86
N LYS A 125 -8.92 10.89 20.74
CA LYS A 125 -8.39 12.15 21.32
C LYS A 125 -6.96 12.47 20.91
N GLY A 126 -6.64 12.27 19.62
CA GLY A 126 -5.36 12.60 19.02
C GLY A 126 -4.45 11.41 18.72
N LYS A 127 -4.82 10.19 19.13
CA LYS A 127 -4.11 8.94 18.83
C LYS A 127 -5.08 7.84 18.46
N ALA A 128 -4.66 6.94 17.58
CA ALA A 128 -5.39 5.71 17.26
C ALA A 128 -4.44 4.52 17.39
N GLU A 129 -4.79 3.59 18.25
CA GLU A 129 -4.09 2.31 18.37
C GLU A 129 -4.69 1.33 17.37
N ILE A 130 -3.88 0.83 16.46
CA ILE A 130 -4.30 -0.04 15.38
C ILE A 130 -3.57 -1.37 15.52
N LYS A 131 -4.33 -2.45 15.64
CA LYS A 131 -3.77 -3.80 15.73
C LYS A 131 -3.30 -4.25 14.35
N THR A 132 -2.05 -4.68 14.27
CA THR A 132 -1.44 -5.20 13.04
C THR A 132 -1.72 -6.69 12.86
N VAL A 133 -1.47 -7.23 11.67
CA VAL A 133 -1.58 -8.67 11.38
C VAL A 133 -0.58 -9.48 12.21
N GLN A 134 0.56 -8.91 12.53
CA GLN A 134 1.56 -9.50 13.44
C GLN A 134 1.01 -9.66 14.88
N GLY A 135 0.00 -8.88 15.25
CA GLY A 135 -0.62 -8.88 16.59
C GLY A 135 -0.22 -7.70 17.48
N GLY A 136 0.86 -7.00 17.17
CA GLY A 136 1.30 -5.81 17.88
C GLY A 136 0.48 -4.57 17.54
N ILE A 137 0.70 -3.50 18.29
CA ILE A 137 0.00 -2.22 18.14
C ILE A 137 0.88 -1.22 17.40
N LEU A 138 0.29 -0.59 16.38
CA LEU A 138 0.85 0.56 15.69
C LEU A 138 0.00 1.79 16.03
N THR A 139 0.63 2.83 16.58
CA THR A 139 -0.08 4.04 16.99
C THR A 139 -0.05 5.07 15.89
N ALA A 140 -1.23 5.45 15.37
CA ALA A 140 -1.37 6.53 14.40
C ALA A 140 -1.72 7.85 15.12
N SER A 141 -1.10 8.95 14.71
CA SER A 141 -1.34 10.31 15.22
C SER A 141 -1.15 11.34 14.10
N LEU A 142 -1.46 12.60 14.39
CA LEU A 142 -1.20 13.70 13.48
C LEU A 142 -0.10 14.60 14.01
N GLN A 143 0.85 14.98 13.16
CA GLN A 143 1.80 16.05 13.41
C GLN A 143 1.57 17.15 12.36
N GLY A 144 0.86 18.20 12.77
CA GLY A 144 0.27 19.14 11.82
C GLY A 144 -0.74 18.43 10.91
N LYS A 145 -0.49 18.45 9.60
CA LYS A 145 -1.33 17.76 8.59
C LYS A 145 -0.80 16.39 8.19
N LYS A 146 0.34 15.95 8.73
CA LYS A 146 0.99 14.69 8.36
C LYS A 146 0.53 13.56 9.28
N LEU A 147 0.18 12.44 8.67
CA LEU A 147 -0.08 11.19 9.40
C LEU A 147 1.25 10.58 9.84
N VAL A 148 1.38 10.31 11.13
CA VAL A 148 2.56 9.74 11.76
C VAL A 148 2.18 8.42 12.39
N LEU A 149 3.00 7.41 12.14
CA LEU A 149 2.93 6.11 12.79
C LEU A 149 4.03 6.04 13.84
N THR A 150 3.68 5.61 15.02
CA THR A 150 4.66 5.33 16.10
C THR A 150 4.62 3.83 16.38
N ASP A 151 5.77 3.20 16.29
CA ASP A 151 5.93 1.77 16.52
C ASP A 151 6.10 1.42 18.01
N ALA A 152 6.19 0.13 18.32
CA ALA A 152 6.31 -0.37 19.68
C ALA A 152 7.63 0.04 20.38
N LYS A 153 8.65 0.43 19.59
CA LYS A 153 9.94 0.92 20.10
C LYS A 153 10.01 2.44 20.21
N GLY A 154 8.89 3.14 19.90
CA GLY A 154 8.82 4.60 19.90
C GLY A 154 9.37 5.24 18.62
N GLY A 155 9.75 4.44 17.62
CA GLY A 155 10.16 4.92 16.29
C GLY A 155 8.99 5.58 15.57
N LYS A 156 9.28 6.67 14.85
CA LYS A 156 8.28 7.42 14.09
C LYS A 156 8.49 7.26 12.59
N SER A 157 7.39 7.05 11.88
CA SER A 157 7.34 7.00 10.43
C SER A 157 6.25 7.92 9.90
N TYR A 158 6.56 8.68 8.84
CA TYR A 158 5.62 9.60 8.23
C TYR A 158 5.03 9.00 6.96
N VAL A 159 3.72 9.13 6.80
CA VAL A 159 3.05 8.79 5.55
C VAL A 159 3.33 9.90 4.53
N THR A 160 3.99 9.54 3.44
CA THR A 160 4.38 10.46 2.36
C THR A 160 3.38 10.48 1.21
N ILE A 161 2.79 9.32 0.87
CA ILE A 161 1.71 9.18 -0.11
C ILE A 161 0.65 8.31 0.54
N ALA A 162 -0.58 8.82 0.64
CA ALA A 162 -1.70 8.10 1.22
C ALA A 162 -2.69 7.66 0.13
N ASP A 163 -3.57 6.72 0.49
CA ASP A 163 -4.72 6.32 -0.30
C ASP A 163 -4.38 5.78 -1.70
N VAL A 164 -3.29 5.03 -1.83
CA VAL A 164 -2.96 4.30 -3.06
C VAL A 164 -3.84 3.05 -3.10
N ASN A 165 -5.01 3.18 -3.72
CA ASN A 165 -6.02 2.11 -3.75
C ASN A 165 -5.59 0.94 -4.64
N GLN A 166 -5.93 -0.27 -4.19
CA GLN A 166 -5.68 -1.55 -4.84
C GLN A 166 -6.96 -2.36 -4.88
N SER A 167 -7.04 -3.40 -5.72
CA SER A 167 -8.21 -4.27 -5.78
C SER A 167 -8.46 -5.01 -4.46
N ASN A 168 -7.40 -5.36 -3.74
CA ASN A 168 -7.47 -6.08 -2.48
C ASN A 168 -7.05 -5.25 -1.25
N GLY A 169 -7.01 -3.92 -1.35
CA GLY A 169 -6.68 -3.08 -0.21
C GLY A 169 -6.29 -1.65 -0.52
N VAL A 170 -5.45 -1.08 0.34
CA VAL A 170 -4.88 0.26 0.19
C VAL A 170 -3.43 0.26 0.68
N ILE A 171 -2.57 1.00 -0.03
CA ILE A 171 -1.18 1.23 0.36
C ILE A 171 -1.05 2.68 0.86
N HIS A 172 -0.33 2.86 1.96
CA HIS A 172 0.20 4.13 2.42
C HIS A 172 1.72 4.06 2.40
N VAL A 173 2.37 4.90 1.60
CA VAL A 173 3.83 4.93 1.50
C VAL A 173 4.41 5.63 2.71
N ILE A 174 5.41 5.03 3.33
CA ILE A 174 6.07 5.54 4.54
C ILE A 174 7.58 5.73 4.35
N ASP A 175 8.14 6.68 5.08
CA ASP A 175 9.54 7.10 4.98
C ASP A 175 10.49 6.40 5.95
N THR A 176 9.99 5.56 6.84
CA THR A 176 10.77 4.84 7.85
C THR A 176 10.13 3.47 8.11
N VAL A 177 10.94 2.42 8.25
CA VAL A 177 10.47 1.08 8.61
C VAL A 177 9.99 1.09 10.06
N VAL A 178 8.79 0.57 10.34
CA VAL A 178 8.27 0.41 11.69
C VAL A 178 8.62 -0.98 12.23
N LEU A 179 8.99 -1.05 13.49
CA LEU A 179 9.50 -2.27 14.10
C LEU A 179 8.57 -2.76 15.21
N PRO A 180 8.26 -4.08 15.24
CA PRO A 180 7.57 -4.67 16.38
C PRO A 180 8.43 -4.60 17.66
N GLY A 181 7.79 -4.72 18.81
CA GLY A 181 8.44 -4.74 20.12
C GLY A 181 9.38 -5.93 20.31
#